data_260c3e381b54760e35700290e92c43de
#
_entry.id   260c3e381b54760e35700290e92c43de
#
_cell.length_a   1.000
_cell.length_b   1.000
_cell.length_c   1.000
_cell.angle_alpha   90.00
_cell.angle_beta   90.00
_cell.angle_gamma   90.00
#
_symmetry.space_group_name_H-M   'P 1'
#
loop_
_entity.id
_entity.type
_entity.pdbx_description
1 polymer ?
#
loop_
_entity_poly.entity_id
_entity_poly.type
_entity_poly.pdbx_seq_one_letter_code
_entity_poly.pdbx_strand_id
1 'polypeptide(L)'
;MLVAVLVLKKEELLKTVSSILIECGLFESTVLDGEGLENVAGQASELFRELRGLFGRELVYNRTFIIHVPEKSMLEDFLELCRSEEIDFTKPNIGFIMAYPCEIFIGPEDTV
;
A
#
# COMPACT_ATOMS: atom_id res chain seq x y z
N MET A 1 5.19 -18.16 -2.15
CA MET A 1 4.27 -17.23 -2.82
C MET A 1 3.41 -16.51 -1.79
N LEU A 2 3.32 -15.22 -1.91
CA LEU A 2 2.58 -14.39 -0.96
C LEU A 2 1.59 -13.47 -1.69
N VAL A 3 0.59 -13.02 -0.95
CA VAL A 3 -0.21 -11.86 -1.32
C VAL A 3 0.17 -10.74 -0.35
N ALA A 4 0.52 -9.59 -0.88
CA ALA A 4 0.78 -8.42 -0.05
C ALA A 4 -0.32 -7.39 -0.28
N VAL A 5 -0.75 -6.76 0.79
CA VAL A 5 -1.68 -5.63 0.75
C VAL A 5 -0.93 -4.44 1.32
N LEU A 6 -0.75 -3.43 0.49
CA LEU A 6 -0.08 -2.21 0.87
C LEU A 6 -1.08 -1.07 0.84
N VAL A 7 -1.25 -0.41 1.97
CA VAL A 7 -2.11 0.76 2.08
C VAL A 7 -1.23 2.00 2.17
N LEU A 8 -1.26 2.82 1.14
CA LEU A 8 -0.44 4.03 1.06
C LEU A 8 -1.29 5.24 1.41
N LYS A 9 -0.84 6.00 2.39
CA LYS A 9 -1.58 7.16 2.92
C LYS A 9 -1.02 8.50 2.44
N LYS A 10 0.05 8.50 1.65
CA LYS A 10 0.65 9.72 1.09
C LYS A 10 0.62 9.68 -0.43
N GLU A 11 -0.14 10.57 -1.03
CA GLU A 11 -0.31 10.65 -2.48
C GLU A 11 1.00 10.93 -3.21
N GLU A 12 1.84 11.76 -2.62
CA GLU A 12 3.12 12.14 -3.23
C GLU A 12 4.10 10.97 -3.37
N LEU A 13 3.85 9.86 -2.67
CA LEU A 13 4.70 8.67 -2.76
C LEU A 13 4.22 7.65 -3.79
N LEU A 14 3.05 7.88 -4.40
CA LEU A 14 2.44 6.91 -5.29
C LEU A 14 3.34 6.52 -6.47
N LYS A 15 3.93 7.50 -7.13
CA LYS A 15 4.81 7.25 -8.27
C LYS A 15 6.07 6.48 -7.88
N THR A 16 6.68 6.86 -6.79
CA THR A 16 7.91 6.22 -6.30
C THR A 16 7.65 4.78 -5.90
N VAL A 17 6.58 4.54 -5.12
CA VAL A 17 6.21 3.19 -4.71
C VAL A 17 5.89 2.31 -5.92
N SER A 18 5.14 2.84 -6.88
CA SER A 18 4.80 2.11 -8.10
C SER A 18 6.04 1.76 -8.91
N SER A 19 6.99 2.68 -9.04
CA SER A 19 8.25 2.44 -9.74
C SER A 19 9.08 1.37 -9.07
N ILE A 20 9.14 1.38 -7.75
CA ILE A 20 9.89 0.37 -6.99
C ILE A 20 9.26 -1.02 -7.14
N LEU A 21 7.93 -1.10 -7.13
CA LEU A 21 7.24 -2.38 -7.39
C LEU A 21 7.64 -2.95 -8.74
N ILE A 22 7.64 -2.14 -9.78
CA ILE A 22 8.03 -2.55 -11.12
C ILE A 22 9.50 -2.98 -11.14
N GLU A 23 10.35 -2.21 -10.50
CA GLU A 23 11.79 -2.51 -10.43
C GLU A 23 12.07 -3.84 -9.75
N CYS A 24 11.26 -4.21 -8.78
CA CYS A 24 11.39 -5.49 -8.07
C CYS A 24 10.69 -6.66 -8.79
N GLY A 25 10.09 -6.41 -9.95
CA GLY A 25 9.40 -7.46 -10.69
C GLY A 25 8.02 -7.81 -10.18
N LEU A 26 7.44 -6.96 -9.34
CA LEU A 26 6.11 -7.18 -8.76
C LEU A 26 5.04 -6.56 -9.67
N PHE A 27 4.94 -7.12 -10.88
CA PHE A 27 4.08 -6.57 -11.95
C PHE A 27 2.60 -6.88 -11.79
N GLU A 28 2.27 -8.00 -11.15
CA GLU A 28 0.88 -8.40 -10.95
C GLU A 28 0.35 -7.70 -9.70
N SER A 29 0.10 -6.41 -9.86
CA SER A 29 -0.38 -5.55 -8.78
C SER A 29 -1.55 -4.72 -9.29
N THR A 30 -2.54 -4.56 -8.44
CA THR A 30 -3.70 -3.71 -8.71
C THR A 30 -3.72 -2.58 -7.70
N VAL A 31 -4.00 -1.38 -8.18
CA VAL A 31 -4.10 -0.20 -7.31
C VAL A 31 -5.56 0.23 -7.25
N LEU A 32 -6.06 0.38 -6.05
CA LEU A 32 -7.44 0.78 -5.78
C LEU A 32 -7.46 2.07 -4.98
N ASP A 33 -8.43 2.92 -5.28
CA ASP A 33 -8.75 4.05 -4.41
C ASP A 33 -9.51 3.51 -3.20
N GLY A 34 -9.15 4.01 -2.03
CA GLY A 34 -9.83 3.59 -0.81
C GLY A 34 -10.11 4.76 0.10
N GLU A 35 -10.88 4.48 1.13
CA GLU A 35 -11.14 5.44 2.21
C GLU A 35 -10.69 4.82 3.52
N GLY A 36 -10.05 5.61 4.37
CA GLY A 36 -9.74 5.18 5.71
C GLY A 36 -11.01 5.01 6.53
N LEU A 37 -10.98 4.09 7.48
CA LEU A 37 -12.14 3.84 8.34
C LEU A 37 -12.56 5.12 9.08
N GLU A 38 -11.60 5.90 9.51
CA GLU A 38 -11.84 7.17 10.19
C GLU A 38 -12.58 8.17 9.31
N ASN A 39 -12.36 8.13 7.99
CA ASN A 39 -13.09 8.98 7.06
C ASN A 39 -14.54 8.54 6.91
N VAL A 40 -14.76 7.23 6.79
CA VAL A 40 -16.11 6.66 6.69
C VAL A 40 -16.90 6.93 7.97
N ALA A 41 -16.28 6.68 9.12
CA ALA A 41 -16.88 6.95 10.42
C ALA A 41 -17.14 8.43 10.63
N GLY A 42 -16.26 9.29 10.12
CA GLY A 42 -16.39 10.74 10.22
C GLY A 42 -17.59 11.30 9.47
N GLN A 43 -18.08 10.59 8.46
CA GLN A 43 -19.30 11.00 7.76
C GLN A 43 -20.55 10.76 8.60
N ALA A 44 -20.46 9.88 9.59
CA ALA A 44 -21.57 9.52 10.47
C ALA A 44 -21.47 10.16 11.85
N SER A 45 -20.35 10.81 12.19
CA SER A 45 -20.08 11.35 13.52
C SER A 45 -19.47 12.74 13.44
N GLU A 46 -20.01 13.67 14.24
CA GLU A 46 -19.45 15.03 14.31
C GLU A 46 -18.05 15.05 14.88
N LEU A 47 -17.79 14.17 15.84
CA LEU A 47 -16.44 14.07 16.45
C LEU A 47 -15.37 13.73 15.39
N PHE A 48 -15.66 12.77 14.54
CA PHE A 48 -14.72 12.39 13.47
C PHE A 48 -14.57 13.49 12.42
N ARG A 49 -15.64 14.26 12.16
CA ARG A 49 -15.55 15.42 11.27
C ARG A 49 -14.59 16.47 11.81
N GLU A 50 -14.67 16.74 13.10
CA GLU A 50 -13.76 17.67 13.76
C GLU A 50 -12.32 17.18 13.70
N LEU A 51 -12.12 15.88 13.93
CA LEU A 51 -10.80 15.28 13.85
C LEU A 51 -10.23 15.37 12.43
N ARG A 52 -11.05 15.15 11.40
CA ARG A 52 -10.60 15.32 10.02
C ARG A 52 -10.16 16.74 9.73
N GLY A 53 -10.88 17.72 10.26
CA GLY A 53 -10.52 19.12 10.12
C GLY A 53 -9.16 19.44 10.74
N LEU A 54 -8.81 18.76 11.82
CA LEU A 54 -7.53 18.94 12.50
C LEU A 54 -6.38 18.25 11.78
N PHE A 55 -6.61 17.07 11.19
CA PHE A 55 -5.56 16.25 10.57
C PHE A 55 -5.49 16.44 9.04
N GLY A 56 -6.46 17.09 8.44
CA GLY A 56 -6.44 17.44 7.03
C GLY A 56 -6.65 16.26 6.10
N ARG A 57 -6.12 16.38 4.88
CA ARG A 57 -6.33 15.39 3.81
C ARG A 57 -5.65 14.06 4.06
N GLU A 58 -4.65 14.01 4.91
CA GLU A 58 -3.88 12.79 5.17
C GLU A 58 -4.72 11.66 5.75
N LEU A 59 -5.78 11.98 6.49
CA LEU A 59 -6.71 10.98 7.01
C LEU A 59 -7.64 10.41 5.94
N VAL A 60 -7.81 11.12 4.83
CA VAL A 60 -8.78 10.76 3.79
C VAL A 60 -8.14 9.94 2.68
N TYR A 61 -6.90 10.29 2.30
CA TYR A 61 -6.21 9.63 1.20
C TYR A 61 -5.83 8.21 1.56
N ASN A 62 -6.13 7.30 0.63
CA ASN A 62 -5.75 5.91 0.76
C ASN A 62 -5.68 5.29 -0.63
N ARG A 63 -4.52 4.77 -0.99
CA ARG A 63 -4.33 3.94 -2.18
C ARG A 63 -3.93 2.55 -1.72
N THR A 64 -4.71 1.57 -2.12
CA THR A 64 -4.47 0.19 -1.70
C THR A 64 -3.95 -0.61 -2.87
N PHE A 65 -2.80 -1.24 -2.67
CA PHE A 65 -2.19 -2.14 -3.66
C PHE A 65 -2.44 -3.57 -3.22
N ILE A 66 -2.93 -4.38 -4.15
CA ILE A 66 -2.99 -5.84 -3.96
C ILE A 66 -1.91 -6.41 -4.86
N ILE A 67 -0.95 -7.10 -4.27
CA ILE A 67 0.30 -7.46 -4.93
C ILE A 67 0.48 -8.97 -4.88
N HIS A 68 0.63 -9.60 -6.03
CA HIS A 68 1.09 -10.98 -6.09
C HIS A 68 2.61 -11.00 -5.95
N VAL A 69 3.11 -11.73 -4.97
CA VAL A 69 4.54 -11.84 -4.68
C VAL A 69 5.00 -13.28 -4.93
N PRO A 70 5.59 -13.55 -6.10
CA PRO A 70 6.03 -14.91 -6.42
C PRO A 70 7.09 -15.46 -5.46
N GLU A 71 8.04 -14.60 -5.07
CA GLU A 71 9.12 -14.97 -4.17
C GLU A 71 9.19 -13.96 -3.03
N LYS A 72 9.30 -14.45 -1.82
CA LYS A 72 9.38 -13.59 -0.62
C LYS A 72 10.53 -12.59 -0.72
N SER A 73 11.64 -12.98 -1.33
CA SER A 73 12.80 -12.09 -1.51
C SER A 73 12.45 -10.83 -2.31
N MET A 74 11.52 -10.91 -3.24
CA MET A 74 11.08 -9.75 -4.03
C MET A 74 10.42 -8.71 -3.14
N LEU A 75 9.64 -9.15 -2.16
CA LEU A 75 9.00 -8.24 -1.20
C LEU A 75 10.05 -7.64 -0.27
N GLU A 76 11.01 -8.43 0.16
CA GLU A 76 12.11 -7.94 1.00
C GLU A 76 12.93 -6.88 0.26
N ASP A 77 13.24 -7.12 -1.02
CA ASP A 77 13.93 -6.15 -1.86
C ASP A 77 13.12 -4.87 -2.03
N PHE A 78 11.81 -5.01 -2.22
CA PHE A 78 10.91 -3.87 -2.31
C PHE A 78 10.99 -3.00 -1.05
N LEU A 79 10.91 -3.62 0.11
CA LEU A 79 10.97 -2.89 1.39
C LEU A 79 12.32 -2.21 1.59
N GLU A 80 13.40 -2.85 1.16
CA GLU A 80 14.74 -2.28 1.24
C GLU A 80 14.91 -1.07 0.32
N LEU A 81 14.43 -1.17 -0.92
CA LEU A 81 14.47 -0.06 -1.86
C LEU A 81 13.60 1.11 -1.38
N CYS A 82 12.45 0.81 -0.81
CA CYS A 82 11.61 1.85 -0.20
C CYS A 82 12.38 2.59 0.90
N ARG A 83 13.06 1.85 1.75
CA ARG A 83 13.85 2.44 2.83
C ARG A 83 14.97 3.33 2.29
N SER A 84 15.62 2.92 1.20
CA SER A 84 16.67 3.73 0.58
C SER A 84 16.15 5.04 -0.01
N GLU A 85 14.86 5.08 -0.35
CA GLU A 85 14.19 6.28 -0.83
C GLU A 85 13.45 7.02 0.30
N GLU A 86 13.81 6.72 1.54
CA GLU A 86 13.23 7.33 2.74
C GLU A 86 11.74 7.04 2.92
N ILE A 87 11.26 5.93 2.34
CA ILE A 87 9.89 5.45 2.55
C ILE A 87 9.95 4.33 3.57
N ASP A 88 9.62 4.65 4.80
CA ASP A 88 9.68 3.72 5.91
C ASP A 88 8.28 3.52 6.48
N PHE A 89 7.73 2.32 6.25
CA PHE A 89 6.37 1.99 6.71
C PHE A 89 6.23 1.87 8.21
N THR A 90 7.35 1.88 8.95
CA THR A 90 7.29 1.92 10.42
C THR A 90 7.07 3.33 10.95
N LYS A 91 7.17 4.35 10.10
CA LYS A 91 6.93 5.72 10.48
C LYS A 91 5.45 6.07 10.35
N PRO A 92 4.95 7.04 11.14
CA PRO A 92 3.55 7.44 11.04
C PRO A 92 3.24 8.11 9.71
N ASN A 93 1.96 8.02 9.29
CA ASN A 93 1.39 8.71 8.14
C ASN A 93 1.90 8.27 6.75
N ILE A 94 2.69 7.21 6.67
CA ILE A 94 3.14 6.65 5.39
C ILE A 94 2.13 5.62 4.89
N GLY A 95 1.73 4.73 5.76
CA GLY A 95 0.86 3.62 5.42
C GLY A 95 1.31 2.36 6.13
N PHE A 96 0.85 1.23 5.63
CA PHE A 96 1.27 -0.05 6.18
C PHE A 96 1.24 -1.11 5.09
N ILE A 97 1.95 -2.20 5.33
CA ILE A 97 1.95 -3.35 4.45
C ILE A 97 1.79 -4.61 5.29
N MET A 98 0.99 -5.53 4.81
CA MET A 98 0.85 -6.85 5.40
C MET A 98 0.89 -7.88 4.29
N ALA A 99 1.42 -9.05 4.60
CA ALA A 99 1.53 -10.11 3.62
C ALA A 99 1.18 -11.44 4.27
N TYR A 100 0.62 -12.34 3.48
CA TYR A 100 0.23 -13.66 3.95
C TYR A 100 0.44 -14.67 2.84
N PRO A 101 0.52 -15.97 3.17
CA PRO A 101 0.72 -17.01 2.17
C PRO A 101 -0.42 -17.04 1.15
N CYS A 102 -0.04 -17.20 -0.12
CA CYS A 102 -1.00 -17.44 -1.20
C CYS A 102 -0.94 -18.92 -1.56
N GLU A 103 -1.99 -19.65 -1.28
CA GLU A 103 -2.03 -21.08 -1.54
C GLU A 103 -2.24 -21.39 -3.01
N ILE A 104 -3.06 -20.59 -3.69
CA ILE A 104 -3.41 -20.83 -5.07
C ILE A 104 -3.35 -19.52 -5.83
N PHE A 105 -2.59 -19.50 -6.90
CA PHE A 105 -2.60 -18.40 -7.86
C PHE A 105 -2.89 -18.97 -9.24
N ILE A 106 -3.99 -18.53 -9.85
CA ILE A 106 -4.37 -18.92 -11.19
C ILE A 106 -4.38 -17.67 -12.06
N GLY A 107 -3.43 -17.58 -12.94
CA GLY A 107 -3.27 -16.43 -13.82
C GLY A 107 -2.32 -16.78 -14.95
N PRO A 108 -1.93 -15.80 -15.77
CA PRO A 108 -0.98 -16.08 -16.84
C PRO A 108 0.36 -16.53 -16.27
N GLU A 109 0.99 -17.49 -16.93
CA GLU A 109 2.32 -17.92 -16.54
C GLU A 109 3.31 -16.77 -16.72
N ASP A 110 4.23 -16.68 -15.77
CA ASP A 110 5.31 -15.72 -15.83
C ASP A 110 6.32 -16.22 -16.85
N THR A 111 6.25 -15.67 -18.04
CA THR A 111 7.09 -16.12 -19.17
C THR A 111 8.34 -15.28 -19.38
N VAL A 112 8.65 -14.45 -18.44
CA VAL A 112 9.80 -13.54 -18.55
C VAL A 112 11.07 -14.19 -18.06
#